data_a422aba5d2985f5d9fabefb135329c8d
#
_entry.id   a422aba5d2985f5d9fabefb135329c8d
#
_cell.length_a   1.000
_cell.length_b   1.000
_cell.length_c   1.000
_cell.angle_alpha   90.00
_cell.angle_beta   90.00
_cell.angle_gamma   90.00
#
_symmetry.space_group_name_H-M   'P 1'
#
loop_
_entity.id
_entity.type
_entity.pdbx_description
1 polymer ?
#
loop_
_entity_poly.entity_id
_entity_poly.type
_entity_poly.pdbx_seq_one_letter_code
_entity_poly.pdbx_strand_id
1 'polypeptide(L)'
;MFLGLILVSLVAQAEEGTLAELTKGQPKAVASVVERIAMCTHFAGEEPYDAERGREIAAAMKKYRCDKLDKEEAALRKRYQGNAAVLGVLQKAHEW
;
A
#
# COMPACT_ATOMS: atom_id res chain seq x y z
N MET A 1 4.02 37.01 12.50
CA MET A 1 4.88 36.16 13.31
C MET A 1 4.38 34.75 13.49
N PHE A 2 3.11 34.58 13.73
CA PHE A 2 2.56 33.26 14.04
C PHE A 2 2.21 32.43 12.80
N LEU A 3 2.19 33.02 11.62
CA LEU A 3 1.82 32.35 10.38
C LEU A 3 2.79 31.23 9.99
N GLY A 4 4.07 31.39 10.31
CA GLY A 4 5.06 30.38 9.99
C GLY A 4 4.84 29.04 10.69
N LEU A 5 4.33 29.08 11.92
CA LEU A 5 4.06 27.85 12.68
C LEU A 5 2.92 27.05 12.07
N ILE A 6 1.92 27.73 11.55
CA ILE A 6 0.77 27.08 10.90
C ILE A 6 1.22 26.35 9.64
N LEU A 7 2.11 26.96 8.86
CA LEU A 7 2.64 26.34 7.65
C LEU A 7 3.41 25.06 7.94
N VAL A 8 4.20 25.06 9.01
CA VAL A 8 4.97 23.88 9.41
C VAL A 8 4.03 22.72 9.75
N SER A 9 2.94 23.01 10.46
CA SER A 9 1.95 21.97 10.82
C SER A 9 1.31 21.35 9.58
N LEU A 10 1.02 22.14 8.56
CA LEU A 10 0.43 21.64 7.31
C LEU A 10 1.39 20.70 6.59
N VAL A 11 2.68 21.01 6.56
CA VAL A 11 3.68 20.15 5.94
C VAL A 11 3.76 18.81 6.64
N ALA A 12 3.76 18.81 7.97
CA ALA A 12 3.79 17.57 8.75
C ALA A 12 2.58 16.70 8.46
N GLN A 13 1.40 17.29 8.34
CA GLN A 13 0.18 16.55 8.01
C GLN A 13 0.20 15.95 6.62
N ALA A 14 0.82 16.62 5.66
CA ALA A 14 0.91 16.16 4.29
C ALA A 14 1.74 14.88 4.16
N GLU A 15 2.66 14.63 5.09
CA GLU A 15 3.49 13.44 5.08
C GLU A 15 2.83 12.23 5.74
N GLU A 16 1.78 12.45 6.51
CA GLU A 16 1.05 11.36 7.14
C GLU A 16 0.27 10.56 6.10
N GLY A 17 0.20 9.26 6.27
CA GLY A 17 -0.57 8.38 5.40
C GLY A 17 0.16 7.93 4.15
N THR A 18 1.47 8.13 4.04
CA THR A 18 2.23 7.59 2.91
C THR A 18 2.48 6.09 3.11
N LEU A 19 2.72 5.38 2.00
CA LEU A 19 3.10 3.97 2.07
C LEU A 19 4.38 3.79 2.88
N ALA A 20 5.35 4.71 2.73
CA ALA A 20 6.59 4.66 3.48
C ALA A 20 6.34 4.73 4.98
N GLU A 21 5.41 5.60 5.42
CA GLU A 21 5.05 5.68 6.83
C GLU A 21 4.36 4.41 7.30
N LEU A 22 3.45 3.88 6.50
CA LEU A 22 2.70 2.68 6.86
C LEU A 22 3.63 1.47 7.04
N THR A 23 4.65 1.35 6.20
CA THR A 23 5.57 0.20 6.22
C THR A 23 6.79 0.40 7.10
N LYS A 24 6.95 1.57 7.69
CA LYS A 24 8.11 1.90 8.53
C LYS A 24 8.24 0.91 9.69
N GLY A 25 9.41 0.30 9.81
CA GLY A 25 9.68 -0.64 10.88
C GLY A 25 9.06 -2.01 10.74
N GLN A 26 8.36 -2.28 9.63
CA GLN A 26 7.74 -3.57 9.41
C GLN A 26 8.74 -4.59 8.85
N PRO A 27 8.54 -5.90 9.10
CA PRO A 27 9.33 -6.92 8.43
C PRO A 27 9.26 -6.76 6.92
N LYS A 28 10.34 -7.09 6.22
CA LYS A 28 10.41 -6.95 4.76
C LYS A 28 9.25 -7.63 4.03
N ALA A 29 8.90 -8.83 4.45
CA ALA A 29 7.81 -9.58 3.82
C ALA A 29 6.47 -8.85 3.98
N VAL A 30 6.24 -8.24 5.14
CA VAL A 30 5.03 -7.46 5.40
C VAL A 30 5.02 -6.19 4.55
N ALA A 31 6.13 -5.46 4.54
CA ALA A 31 6.24 -4.23 3.74
C ALA A 31 6.01 -4.50 2.25
N SER A 32 6.56 -5.60 1.74
CA SER A 32 6.39 -5.98 0.34
C SER A 32 4.93 -6.28 0.00
N VAL A 33 4.25 -7.04 0.85
CA VAL A 33 2.83 -7.37 0.61
C VAL A 33 1.96 -6.12 0.72
N VAL A 34 2.25 -5.23 1.68
CA VAL A 34 1.51 -3.97 1.83
C VAL A 34 1.63 -3.12 0.57
N GLU A 35 2.83 -2.97 0.03
CA GLU A 35 3.03 -2.23 -1.22
C GLU A 35 2.23 -2.86 -2.36
N ARG A 36 2.26 -4.18 -2.46
CA ARG A 36 1.55 -4.89 -3.52
C ARG A 36 0.04 -4.78 -3.38
N ILE A 37 -0.49 -4.81 -2.15
CA ILE A 37 -1.91 -4.58 -1.92
C ILE A 37 -2.31 -3.21 -2.46
N ALA A 38 -1.56 -2.17 -2.12
CA ALA A 38 -1.85 -0.82 -2.56
C ALA A 38 -1.76 -0.70 -4.09
N MET A 39 -0.71 -1.22 -4.69
CA MET A 39 -0.51 -1.11 -6.14
C MET A 39 -1.50 -1.96 -6.92
N CYS A 40 -1.79 -3.17 -6.47
CA CYS A 40 -2.77 -4.04 -7.13
C CYS A 40 -4.17 -3.43 -7.07
N THR A 41 -4.55 -2.87 -5.93
CA THR A 41 -5.83 -2.18 -5.79
C THR A 41 -5.92 -0.98 -6.72
N HIS A 42 -4.85 -0.20 -6.79
CA HIS A 42 -4.78 0.96 -7.66
C HIS A 42 -5.01 0.58 -9.13
N PHE A 43 -4.24 -0.38 -9.63
CA PHE A 43 -4.32 -0.77 -11.04
C PHE A 43 -5.60 -1.52 -11.37
N ALA A 44 -6.12 -2.33 -10.45
CA ALA A 44 -7.38 -3.04 -10.66
C ALA A 44 -8.57 -2.08 -10.74
N GLY A 45 -8.48 -0.94 -10.05
CA GLY A 45 -9.55 0.05 -10.06
C GLY A 45 -9.46 1.07 -11.20
N GLU A 46 -8.39 1.03 -12.00
CA GLU A 46 -8.22 1.99 -13.09
C GLU A 46 -8.92 1.52 -14.35
N GLU A 47 -9.70 2.43 -14.96
CA GLU A 47 -10.35 2.18 -16.25
C GLU A 47 -9.41 2.62 -17.38
N PRO A 48 -8.96 1.70 -18.24
CA PRO A 48 -8.07 2.09 -19.33
C PRO A 48 -8.83 2.92 -20.37
N TYR A 49 -8.26 4.06 -20.76
CA TYR A 49 -8.86 4.95 -21.75
C TYR A 49 -8.48 4.56 -23.18
N ASP A 50 -7.49 3.69 -23.35
CA ASP A 50 -7.15 3.12 -24.66
C ASP A 50 -6.43 1.77 -24.47
N ALA A 51 -6.14 1.11 -25.61
CA ALA A 51 -5.53 -0.22 -25.60
C ALA A 51 -4.11 -0.21 -25.03
N GLU A 52 -3.36 0.86 -25.28
CA GLU A 52 -1.99 0.99 -24.74
C GLU A 52 -2.01 1.07 -23.23
N ARG A 53 -2.90 1.90 -22.67
CA ARG A 53 -3.03 1.98 -21.21
C ARG A 53 -3.47 0.64 -20.61
N GLY A 54 -4.35 -0.08 -21.31
CA GLY A 54 -4.75 -1.43 -20.88
C GLY A 54 -3.56 -2.37 -20.76
N ARG A 55 -2.64 -2.32 -21.72
CA ARG A 55 -1.43 -3.14 -21.67
C ARG A 55 -0.50 -2.74 -20.52
N GLU A 56 -0.39 -1.43 -20.26
CA GLU A 56 0.42 -0.94 -19.14
C GLU A 56 -0.13 -1.42 -17.81
N ILE A 57 -1.43 -1.38 -17.64
CA ILE A 57 -2.10 -1.87 -16.42
C ILE A 57 -1.84 -3.35 -16.25
N ALA A 58 -2.03 -4.14 -17.32
CA ALA A 58 -1.80 -5.58 -17.28
C ALA A 58 -0.35 -5.91 -16.91
N ALA A 59 0.61 -5.17 -17.47
CA ALA A 59 2.03 -5.36 -17.16
C ALA A 59 2.32 -5.04 -15.69
N ALA A 60 1.72 -3.98 -15.16
CA ALA A 60 1.88 -3.61 -13.75
C ALA A 60 1.32 -4.67 -12.83
N MET A 61 0.13 -5.19 -13.13
CA MET A 61 -0.49 -6.24 -12.32
C MET A 61 0.33 -7.52 -12.32
N LYS A 62 0.98 -7.81 -13.43
CA LYS A 62 1.90 -8.95 -13.52
C LYS A 62 3.17 -8.71 -12.72
N LYS A 63 3.72 -7.51 -12.81
CA LYS A 63 4.92 -7.11 -12.05
C LYS A 63 4.71 -7.28 -10.54
N TYR A 64 3.56 -6.86 -10.06
CA TYR A 64 3.24 -6.95 -8.64
C TYR A 64 2.64 -8.30 -8.24
N ARG A 65 2.53 -9.23 -9.18
CA ARG A 65 1.97 -10.57 -8.94
C ARG A 65 0.63 -10.53 -8.23
N CYS A 66 -0.27 -9.72 -8.78
CA CYS A 66 -1.58 -9.50 -8.16
C CYS A 66 -2.42 -10.78 -8.07
N ASP A 67 -2.23 -11.70 -9.01
CA ASP A 67 -2.94 -12.98 -9.03
C ASP A 67 -2.59 -13.90 -7.85
N LYS A 68 -1.44 -13.68 -7.22
CA LYS A 68 -0.97 -14.49 -6.09
C LYS A 68 -1.06 -13.77 -4.76
N LEU A 69 -1.49 -12.51 -4.79
CA LEU A 69 -1.45 -11.64 -3.62
C LEU A 69 -2.31 -12.15 -2.47
N ASP A 70 -3.53 -12.58 -2.75
CA ASP A 70 -4.46 -13.07 -1.71
C ASP A 70 -3.85 -14.24 -0.94
N LYS A 71 -3.23 -15.16 -1.66
CA LYS A 71 -2.60 -16.33 -1.06
C LYS A 71 -1.41 -15.94 -0.19
N GLU A 72 -0.60 -15.00 -0.66
CA GLU A 72 0.58 -14.56 0.07
C GLU A 72 0.19 -13.75 1.31
N GLU A 73 -0.84 -12.92 1.19
CA GLU A 73 -1.34 -12.18 2.35
C GLU A 73 -1.92 -13.13 3.40
N ALA A 74 -2.68 -14.13 2.98
CA ALA A 74 -3.25 -15.12 3.90
C ALA A 74 -2.14 -15.84 4.67
N ALA A 75 -1.06 -16.19 3.98
CA ALA A 75 0.09 -16.83 4.63
C ALA A 75 0.75 -15.92 5.67
N LEU A 76 0.86 -14.62 5.36
CA LEU A 76 1.39 -13.66 6.33
C LEU A 76 0.49 -13.49 7.54
N ARG A 77 -0.83 -13.42 7.33
CA ARG A 77 -1.77 -13.29 8.44
C ARG A 77 -1.70 -14.48 9.37
N LYS A 78 -1.51 -15.66 8.82
CA LYS A 78 -1.33 -16.87 9.62
C LYS A 78 -0.02 -16.82 10.40
N ARG A 79 1.07 -16.43 9.72
CA ARG A 79 2.39 -16.34 10.34
C ARG A 79 2.43 -15.33 11.48
N TYR A 80 1.74 -14.21 11.31
CA TYR A 80 1.74 -13.12 12.29
C TYR A 80 0.45 -13.06 13.10
N GLN A 81 -0.29 -14.15 13.18
CA GLN A 81 -1.48 -14.18 14.03
C GLN A 81 -1.07 -13.87 15.47
N GLY A 82 -1.84 -13.03 16.13
CA GLY A 82 -1.47 -12.55 17.46
C GLY A 82 -0.59 -11.29 17.46
N ASN A 83 -0.11 -10.87 16.29
CA ASN A 83 0.67 -9.63 16.18
C ASN A 83 -0.27 -8.52 15.66
N ALA A 84 -0.88 -7.78 16.59
CA ALA A 84 -1.86 -6.76 16.25
C ALA A 84 -1.28 -5.66 15.36
N ALA A 85 0.00 -5.31 15.54
CA ALA A 85 0.64 -4.28 14.75
C ALA A 85 0.73 -4.68 13.27
N VAL A 86 1.18 -5.90 12.99
CA VAL A 86 1.28 -6.41 11.61
C VAL A 86 -0.11 -6.54 10.99
N LEU A 87 -1.05 -7.15 11.70
CA LEU A 87 -2.40 -7.34 11.17
C LEU A 87 -3.07 -6.00 10.88
N GLY A 88 -2.84 -5.00 11.73
CA GLY A 88 -3.37 -3.65 11.53
C GLY A 88 -2.80 -2.97 10.29
N VAL A 89 -1.50 -3.15 10.02
CA VAL A 89 -0.84 -2.60 8.84
C VAL A 89 -1.39 -3.25 7.57
N LEU A 90 -1.57 -4.57 7.57
CA LEU A 90 -2.17 -5.27 6.43
C LEU A 90 -3.60 -4.78 6.16
N GLN A 91 -4.38 -4.59 7.21
CA GLN A 91 -5.74 -4.08 7.06
C GLN A 91 -5.75 -2.65 6.49
N LYS A 92 -4.87 -1.79 6.98
CA LYS A 92 -4.77 -0.42 6.48
C LYS A 92 -4.38 -0.36 5.01
N ALA A 93 -3.57 -1.31 4.55
CA ALA A 93 -3.20 -1.37 3.14
C ALA A 93 -4.42 -1.52 2.23
N HIS A 94 -5.43 -2.26 2.67
CA HIS A 94 -6.67 -2.43 1.91
C HIS A 94 -7.54 -1.18 1.88
N GLU A 95 -7.32 -0.27 2.82
CA GLU A 95 -8.06 0.99 2.88
C GLU A 95 -7.34 2.10 2.10
N TRP A 96 -6.20 1.79 1.52
CA TRP A 96 -5.36 2.74 0.78
C TRP A 96 -5.97 3.17 -0.58
#